data_5307197985451c7377a1bdfabc190a6d
#
_entry.id   5307197985451c7377a1bdfabc190a6d
#
_cell.length_a   1.000
_cell.length_b   1.000
_cell.length_c   1.000
_cell.angle_alpha   90.00
_cell.angle_beta   90.00
_cell.angle_gamma   90.00
#
_symmetry.space_group_name_H-M   'P 1'
#
loop_
_entity.id
_entity.type
_entity.pdbx_description
1 polymer ?
#
loop_
_entity_poly.entity_id
_entity_poly.type
_entity_poly.pdbx_seq_one_letter_code
_entity_poly.pdbx_strand_id
1 'polypeptide(L)'
;KAAFLPSCKIYEPGFTKCSTNSIQKLIDQLIIGIPEITATFGPFDPMHVKNIIFKQDSTEAASIRANLTNVFVKGFSKMKIKQSKVSKKDFSWDTKIFLPKMRMDADYTMEGKILLIPLQGKGTIFIEIENLDIYMHTITQLYEKGGFTFDNITNINVDLNMTRVRTHLTNLFNGASKEVEDSTNKFFNDNWRDFYEALKPIIVETVEGILYDVMSKVFHLIPANFFVEDIPTSEKLYGKANTA
;
A
#
# COMPACT_ATOMS: atom_id res chain seq x y z
N LYS A 1 -15.85 13.65 15.27
CA LYS A 1 -15.68 12.52 16.22
C LYS A 1 -15.81 11.23 15.43
N ALA A 2 -14.73 10.42 15.36
CA ALA A 2 -14.75 9.13 14.65
C ALA A 2 -15.56 8.08 15.47
N ALA A 3 -16.84 8.33 15.65
CA ALA A 3 -17.74 7.51 16.49
C ALA A 3 -17.90 6.06 15.98
N PHE A 4 -17.43 5.78 14.77
CA PHE A 4 -17.45 4.44 14.17
C PHE A 4 -16.25 3.57 14.62
N LEU A 5 -15.20 4.16 15.20
CA LEU A 5 -14.02 3.42 15.65
C LEU A 5 -14.22 2.91 17.07
N PRO A 6 -14.04 1.60 17.34
CA PRO A 6 -13.89 1.09 18.69
C PRO A 6 -12.57 1.61 19.28
N SER A 7 -12.64 2.25 20.42
CA SER A 7 -11.45 2.62 21.19
C SER A 7 -10.95 1.43 22.00
N CYS A 8 -9.64 1.20 21.99
CA CYS A 8 -8.99 0.05 22.57
C CYS A 8 -7.97 0.47 23.62
N LYS A 9 -7.88 -0.24 24.73
CA LYS A 9 -6.84 0.00 25.76
C LYS A 9 -5.68 -0.98 25.58
N ILE A 10 -4.47 -0.45 25.39
CA ILE A 10 -3.31 -1.24 24.99
C ILE A 10 -2.84 -2.25 26.05
N TYR A 11 -3.15 -1.96 27.32
CA TYR A 11 -2.75 -2.82 28.45
C TYR A 11 -3.82 -3.88 28.82
N GLU A 12 -5.03 -3.81 28.22
CA GLU A 12 -6.08 -4.77 28.50
C GLU A 12 -5.91 -6.10 27.73
N PRO A 13 -6.35 -7.23 28.32
CA PRO A 13 -6.45 -8.48 27.59
C PRO A 13 -7.38 -8.34 26.38
N GLY A 14 -6.96 -8.86 25.21
CA GLY A 14 -7.76 -8.75 23.98
C GLY A 14 -7.50 -7.50 23.15
N PHE A 15 -6.55 -6.63 23.52
CA PHE A 15 -6.19 -5.43 22.76
C PHE A 15 -5.99 -5.72 21.26
N THR A 16 -5.21 -6.74 20.90
CA THR A 16 -4.96 -7.09 19.50
C THR A 16 -6.25 -7.37 18.71
N LYS A 17 -7.24 -8.02 19.32
CA LYS A 17 -8.53 -8.26 18.68
C LYS A 17 -9.33 -6.96 18.50
N CYS A 18 -9.33 -6.12 19.51
CA CYS A 18 -9.96 -4.79 19.46
C CYS A 18 -9.30 -3.92 18.38
N SER A 19 -7.99 -3.78 18.40
CA SER A 19 -7.22 -3.00 17.42
C SER A 19 -7.45 -3.50 15.99
N THR A 20 -7.42 -4.83 15.77
CA THR A 20 -7.73 -5.44 14.48
C THR A 20 -9.11 -5.02 13.97
N ASN A 21 -10.13 -5.07 14.81
CA ASN A 21 -11.48 -4.65 14.47
C ASN A 21 -11.58 -3.14 14.22
N SER A 22 -10.84 -2.34 14.99
CA SER A 22 -10.79 -0.87 14.81
C SER A 22 -10.21 -0.50 13.45
N ILE A 23 -9.09 -1.11 13.07
CA ILE A 23 -8.46 -0.85 11.75
C ILE A 23 -9.34 -1.40 10.62
N GLN A 24 -10.00 -2.56 10.78
CA GLN A 24 -10.96 -3.05 9.77
C GLN A 24 -12.09 -2.04 9.54
N LYS A 25 -12.67 -1.49 10.60
CA LYS A 25 -13.73 -0.48 10.48
C LYS A 25 -13.24 0.82 9.85
N LEU A 26 -11.98 1.21 10.10
CA LEU A 26 -11.38 2.35 9.40
C LEU A 26 -11.34 2.08 7.88
N ILE A 27 -10.86 0.92 7.47
CA ILE A 27 -10.80 0.53 6.05
C ILE A 27 -12.20 0.53 5.44
N ASP A 28 -13.19 -0.06 6.11
CA ASP A 28 -14.57 -0.10 5.64
C ASP A 28 -15.14 1.32 5.42
N GLN A 29 -14.80 2.26 6.31
CA GLN A 29 -15.21 3.67 6.17
C GLN A 29 -14.45 4.40 5.07
N LEU A 30 -13.16 4.11 4.87
CA LEU A 30 -12.39 4.67 3.75
C LEU A 30 -12.97 4.24 2.39
N ILE A 31 -13.45 3.01 2.30
CA ILE A 31 -14.11 2.48 1.09
C ILE A 31 -15.45 3.17 0.83
N ILE A 32 -16.27 3.38 1.88
CA ILE A 32 -17.54 4.13 1.79
C ILE A 32 -17.26 5.59 1.43
N GLY A 33 -16.20 6.15 1.98
CA GLY A 33 -15.74 7.52 1.80
C GLY A 33 -15.77 8.33 3.10
N ILE A 34 -14.62 8.86 3.48
CA ILE A 34 -14.50 9.89 4.50
C ILE A 34 -14.29 11.21 3.74
N PRO A 35 -15.21 12.19 3.82
CA PRO A 35 -15.24 13.36 2.93
C PRO A 35 -13.88 14.06 2.78
N GLU A 36 -13.18 14.30 3.90
CA GLU A 36 -11.89 15.00 3.91
C GLU A 36 -10.78 14.21 3.22
N ILE A 37 -10.83 12.89 3.29
CA ILE A 37 -9.86 11.98 2.67
C ILE A 37 -10.23 11.76 1.20
N THR A 38 -11.53 11.52 0.94
CA THR A 38 -12.04 11.30 -0.42
C THR A 38 -11.86 12.53 -1.31
N ALA A 39 -11.96 13.75 -0.75
CA ALA A 39 -11.67 14.99 -1.48
C ALA A 39 -10.21 15.06 -1.98
N THR A 40 -9.29 14.39 -1.30
CA THR A 40 -7.86 14.39 -1.65
C THR A 40 -7.48 13.24 -2.58
N PHE A 41 -7.95 12.02 -2.26
CA PHE A 41 -7.53 10.79 -2.93
C PHE A 41 -8.58 10.21 -3.88
N GLY A 42 -9.82 10.73 -3.84
CA GLY A 42 -10.96 10.09 -4.50
C GLY A 42 -11.45 8.84 -3.79
N PRO A 43 -12.29 8.02 -4.46
CA PRO A 43 -12.75 6.75 -3.94
C PRO A 43 -11.60 5.76 -3.73
N PHE A 44 -11.70 4.89 -2.71
CA PHE A 44 -10.69 3.87 -2.44
C PHE A 44 -10.92 2.55 -3.22
N ASP A 45 -12.09 2.35 -3.80
CA ASP A 45 -12.35 1.18 -4.66
C ASP A 45 -13.36 1.52 -5.77
N PRO A 46 -12.90 1.78 -7.00
CA PRO A 46 -11.51 1.77 -7.45
C PRO A 46 -10.71 2.98 -6.96
N MET A 47 -9.49 2.75 -6.49
CA MET A 47 -8.55 3.83 -6.21
C MET A 47 -7.91 4.32 -7.51
N HIS A 48 -7.86 5.63 -7.71
CA HIS A 48 -7.23 6.27 -8.87
C HIS A 48 -5.91 6.93 -8.48
N VAL A 49 -4.83 6.48 -9.08
CA VAL A 49 -3.50 7.10 -8.98
C VAL A 49 -3.15 7.71 -10.34
N LYS A 50 -2.88 9.02 -10.37
CA LYS A 50 -2.66 9.74 -11.63
C LYS A 50 -1.44 9.23 -12.38
N ASN A 51 -0.36 8.98 -11.65
CA ASN A 51 0.93 8.59 -12.21
C ASN A 51 1.74 7.77 -11.22
N ILE A 52 2.38 6.69 -11.69
CA ILE A 52 3.36 5.89 -10.95
C ILE A 52 4.60 5.78 -11.85
N ILE A 53 5.75 6.20 -11.34
CA ILE A 53 7.02 6.11 -12.05
C ILE A 53 7.86 5.01 -11.41
N PHE A 54 8.20 4.01 -12.21
CA PHE A 54 9.17 2.98 -11.86
C PHE A 54 10.49 3.31 -12.53
N LYS A 55 11.53 3.49 -11.73
CA LYS A 55 12.89 3.68 -12.21
C LYS A 55 13.82 2.81 -11.40
N GLN A 56 14.29 1.75 -12.01
CA GLN A 56 15.34 0.89 -11.46
C GLN A 56 16.58 1.05 -12.31
N ASP A 57 17.64 1.57 -11.71
CA ASP A 57 18.95 1.65 -12.33
C ASP A 57 19.51 0.24 -12.53
N SER A 58 20.47 0.11 -13.46
CA SER A 58 20.98 -1.19 -13.90
C SER A 58 21.45 -2.06 -12.73
N THR A 59 20.75 -3.17 -12.51
CA THR A 59 21.16 -4.31 -11.69
C THR A 59 21.39 -5.52 -12.60
N GLU A 60 21.92 -6.61 -12.06
CA GLU A 60 22.02 -7.87 -12.83
C GLU A 60 20.63 -8.36 -13.27
N ALA A 61 19.60 -8.15 -12.44
CA ALA A 61 18.26 -8.65 -12.68
C ALA A 61 17.37 -7.72 -13.52
N ALA A 62 17.52 -6.40 -13.41
CA ALA A 62 16.67 -5.46 -14.13
C ALA A 62 17.31 -4.08 -14.32
N SER A 63 16.94 -3.45 -15.43
CA SER A 63 17.16 -2.02 -15.69
C SER A 63 15.92 -1.53 -16.42
N ILE A 64 15.02 -0.83 -15.73
CA ILE A 64 13.73 -0.47 -16.28
C ILE A 64 13.35 0.96 -15.94
N ARG A 65 12.75 1.64 -16.91
CA ARG A 65 12.02 2.89 -16.74
C ARG A 65 10.62 2.68 -17.26
N ALA A 66 9.65 2.78 -16.39
CA ALA A 66 8.24 2.68 -16.73
C ALA A 66 7.46 3.82 -16.10
N ASN A 67 6.57 4.39 -16.88
CA ASN A 67 5.60 5.37 -16.41
C ASN A 67 4.20 4.79 -16.63
N LEU A 68 3.47 4.60 -15.53
CA LEU A 68 2.08 4.21 -15.55
C LEU A 68 1.22 5.44 -15.31
N THR A 69 0.23 5.67 -16.16
CA THR A 69 -0.71 6.78 -16.04
C THR A 69 -2.14 6.24 -16.01
N ASN A 70 -3.08 7.04 -15.48
CA ASN A 70 -4.48 6.62 -15.34
C ASN A 70 -4.62 5.27 -14.62
N VAL A 71 -3.92 5.13 -13.50
CA VAL A 71 -3.86 3.85 -12.76
C VAL A 71 -5.12 3.68 -11.93
N PHE A 72 -5.88 2.63 -12.19
CA PHE A 72 -7.06 2.25 -11.41
C PHE A 72 -6.80 0.92 -10.70
N VAL A 73 -6.92 0.94 -9.37
CA VAL A 73 -6.74 -0.25 -8.53
C VAL A 73 -8.06 -0.63 -7.89
N LYS A 74 -8.47 -1.89 -8.06
CA LYS A 74 -9.73 -2.47 -7.56
C LYS A 74 -9.45 -3.64 -6.63
N GLY A 75 -10.38 -3.88 -5.70
CA GLY A 75 -10.36 -5.04 -4.81
C GLY A 75 -10.24 -4.69 -3.34
N PHE A 76 -10.03 -3.42 -2.99
CA PHE A 76 -9.90 -2.97 -1.60
C PHE A 76 -11.18 -3.21 -0.78
N SER A 77 -12.36 -3.21 -1.41
CA SER A 77 -13.64 -3.55 -0.76
C SER A 77 -13.70 -4.97 -0.20
N LYS A 78 -12.77 -5.85 -0.58
CA LYS A 78 -12.63 -7.21 -0.05
C LYS A 78 -11.43 -7.37 0.88
N MET A 79 -10.75 -6.28 1.21
CA MET A 79 -9.62 -6.26 2.14
C MET A 79 -10.04 -6.74 3.52
N LYS A 80 -9.20 -7.57 4.12
CA LYS A 80 -9.38 -8.07 5.50
C LYS A 80 -8.15 -7.80 6.33
N ILE A 81 -8.33 -7.15 7.45
CA ILE A 81 -7.28 -7.00 8.45
C ILE A 81 -7.23 -8.28 9.27
N LYS A 82 -6.19 -9.08 9.07
CA LYS A 82 -5.99 -10.34 9.80
C LYS A 82 -5.54 -10.10 11.23
N GLN A 83 -4.71 -9.09 11.42
CA GLN A 83 -4.17 -8.71 12.72
C GLN A 83 -3.66 -7.28 12.69
N SER A 84 -3.88 -6.53 13.76
CA SER A 84 -3.20 -5.25 14.02
C SER A 84 -2.73 -5.24 15.47
N LYS A 85 -1.44 -5.04 15.66
CA LYS A 85 -0.77 -4.93 16.96
C LYS A 85 -0.12 -3.58 17.08
N VAL A 86 -0.12 -3.03 18.28
CA VAL A 86 0.62 -1.82 18.63
C VAL A 86 1.67 -2.17 19.66
N SER A 87 2.88 -1.73 19.45
CA SER A 87 4.00 -1.90 20.39
C SER A 87 3.75 -1.04 21.64
N LYS A 88 3.90 -1.62 22.82
CA LYS A 88 3.79 -0.88 24.10
C LYS A 88 5.00 0.00 24.38
N LYS A 89 6.08 -0.17 23.62
CA LYS A 89 7.35 0.52 23.84
C LYS A 89 7.43 1.84 23.09
N ASP A 90 7.07 1.83 21.83
CA ASP A 90 7.26 2.95 20.89
C ASP A 90 6.01 3.28 20.05
N PHE A 91 4.92 2.58 20.31
CA PHE A 91 3.63 2.74 19.60
C PHE A 91 3.71 2.54 18.09
N SER A 92 4.73 1.80 17.61
CA SER A 92 4.75 1.30 16.24
C SER A 92 3.64 0.26 16.01
N TRP A 93 3.21 0.13 14.75
CA TRP A 93 2.09 -0.73 14.36
C TRP A 93 2.57 -1.87 13.47
N ASP A 94 2.17 -3.10 13.80
CA ASP A 94 2.31 -4.28 12.97
C ASP A 94 0.94 -4.70 12.47
N THR A 95 0.71 -4.56 11.17
CA THR A 95 -0.59 -4.87 10.56
C THR A 95 -0.44 -5.95 9.48
N LYS A 96 -1.25 -7.01 9.59
CA LYS A 96 -1.38 -8.06 8.58
C LYS A 96 -2.67 -7.87 7.80
N ILE A 97 -2.54 -7.71 6.51
CA ILE A 97 -3.63 -7.41 5.58
C ILE A 97 -3.73 -8.54 4.56
N PHE A 98 -4.94 -8.90 4.20
CA PHE A 98 -5.22 -9.88 3.16
C PHE A 98 -6.19 -9.32 2.13
N LEU A 99 -5.82 -9.43 0.83
CA LEU A 99 -6.68 -9.16 -0.29
C LEU A 99 -6.84 -10.44 -1.13
N PRO A 100 -8.06 -10.99 -1.26
CA PRO A 100 -8.27 -12.22 -2.03
C PRO A 100 -7.98 -12.02 -3.53
N LYS A 101 -8.31 -10.85 -4.05
CA LYS A 101 -8.02 -10.47 -5.43
C LYS A 101 -7.86 -8.96 -5.54
N MET A 102 -6.80 -8.54 -6.23
CA MET A 102 -6.55 -7.15 -6.60
C MET A 102 -6.34 -7.06 -8.10
N ARG A 103 -6.85 -6.00 -8.73
CA ARG A 103 -6.60 -5.71 -10.14
C ARG A 103 -6.19 -4.26 -10.32
N MET A 104 -5.13 -4.05 -11.07
CA MET A 104 -4.67 -2.75 -11.53
C MET A 104 -4.81 -2.68 -13.05
N ASP A 105 -5.41 -1.62 -13.55
CA ASP A 105 -5.48 -1.26 -14.97
C ASP A 105 -4.80 0.10 -15.14
N ALA A 106 -3.97 0.27 -16.17
CA ALA A 106 -3.25 1.52 -16.44
C ALA A 106 -2.86 1.67 -17.92
N ASP A 107 -2.58 2.90 -18.32
CA ASP A 107 -1.76 3.17 -19.52
C ASP A 107 -0.29 3.08 -19.13
N TYR A 108 0.57 2.58 -20.03
CA TYR A 108 1.99 2.48 -19.75
C TYR A 108 2.86 3.02 -20.89
N THR A 109 4.01 3.54 -20.50
CA THR A 109 5.17 3.72 -21.39
C THR A 109 6.37 3.09 -20.68
N MET A 110 7.09 2.20 -21.35
CA MET A 110 8.15 1.43 -20.74
C MET A 110 9.31 1.23 -21.71
N GLU A 111 10.52 1.29 -21.15
CA GLU A 111 11.76 0.91 -21.82
C GLU A 111 12.70 0.24 -20.81
N GLY A 112 13.52 -0.70 -21.28
CA GLY A 112 14.54 -1.33 -20.44
C GLY A 112 14.69 -2.81 -20.66
N LYS A 113 15.08 -3.49 -19.59
CA LYS A 113 15.33 -4.94 -19.59
C LYS A 113 14.95 -5.52 -18.22
N ILE A 114 14.25 -6.64 -18.23
CA ILE A 114 13.99 -7.43 -17.02
C ILE A 114 14.53 -8.84 -17.28
N LEU A 115 15.37 -9.34 -16.38
CA LEU A 115 16.19 -10.54 -16.62
C LEU A 115 17.00 -10.37 -17.92
N LEU A 116 16.79 -11.23 -18.89
CA LEU A 116 17.44 -11.16 -20.19
C LEU A 116 16.55 -10.60 -21.31
N ILE A 117 15.31 -10.18 -20.97
CA ILE A 117 14.32 -9.76 -21.96
C ILE A 117 14.35 -8.24 -22.11
N PRO A 118 14.74 -7.71 -23.27
CA PRO A 118 14.56 -6.30 -23.56
C PRO A 118 13.06 -6.00 -23.71
N LEU A 119 12.62 -4.89 -23.13
CA LEU A 119 11.23 -4.45 -23.12
C LEU A 119 11.15 -3.01 -23.61
N GLN A 120 10.25 -2.79 -24.53
CA GLN A 120 9.90 -1.46 -25.00
C GLN A 120 8.44 -1.45 -25.44
N GLY A 121 7.73 -0.39 -25.10
CA GLY A 121 6.35 -0.26 -25.59
C GLY A 121 5.61 0.89 -24.93
N LYS A 122 4.46 1.19 -25.55
CA LYS A 122 3.48 2.16 -25.04
C LYS A 122 2.09 1.63 -25.35
N GLY A 123 1.31 1.36 -24.34
CA GLY A 123 -0.03 0.76 -24.50
C GLY A 123 -0.79 0.74 -23.18
N THR A 124 -1.58 -0.30 -23.00
CA THR A 124 -2.30 -0.56 -21.76
C THR A 124 -1.74 -1.78 -21.05
N ILE A 125 -1.79 -1.77 -19.74
CA ILE A 125 -1.41 -2.90 -18.90
C ILE A 125 -2.53 -3.20 -17.91
N PHE A 126 -2.79 -4.47 -17.65
CA PHE A 126 -3.40 -4.88 -16.41
C PHE A 126 -2.51 -5.83 -15.61
N ILE A 127 -2.65 -5.77 -14.31
CA ILE A 127 -2.04 -6.71 -13.36
C ILE A 127 -3.13 -7.21 -12.43
N GLU A 128 -3.31 -8.54 -12.37
CA GLU A 128 -4.18 -9.21 -11.40
C GLU A 128 -3.32 -9.99 -10.41
N ILE A 129 -3.62 -9.84 -9.12
CA ILE A 129 -2.93 -10.51 -8.03
C ILE A 129 -3.97 -11.29 -7.23
N GLU A 130 -3.67 -12.56 -6.94
CA GLU A 130 -4.52 -13.44 -6.14
C GLU A 130 -3.86 -13.76 -4.80
N ASN A 131 -4.68 -13.73 -3.73
CA ASN A 131 -4.30 -14.02 -2.34
C ASN A 131 -3.06 -13.22 -1.92
N LEU A 132 -3.18 -11.89 -1.98
CA LEU A 132 -2.13 -10.99 -1.55
C LEU A 132 -2.18 -10.82 -0.03
N ASP A 133 -1.14 -11.30 0.65
CA ASP A 133 -0.84 -11.01 2.04
C ASP A 133 0.17 -9.85 2.11
N ILE A 134 -0.16 -8.82 2.86
CA ILE A 134 0.71 -7.68 3.14
C ILE A 134 1.02 -7.68 4.62
N TYR A 135 2.28 -7.77 4.98
CA TYR A 135 2.77 -7.44 6.30
C TYR A 135 3.31 -6.02 6.28
N MET A 136 2.74 -5.16 7.13
CA MET A 136 3.10 -3.75 7.19
C MET A 136 3.55 -3.38 8.61
N HIS A 137 4.77 -2.88 8.71
CA HIS A 137 5.32 -2.28 9.92
C HIS A 137 5.35 -0.76 9.76
N THR A 138 4.63 -0.05 10.62
CA THR A 138 4.51 1.41 10.58
C THR A 138 5.18 2.00 11.82
N ILE A 139 6.18 2.84 11.61
CA ILE A 139 6.89 3.56 12.67
C ILE A 139 6.27 4.94 12.78
N THR A 140 5.89 5.30 14.01
CA THR A 140 5.22 6.56 14.29
C THR A 140 5.97 7.36 15.36
N GLN A 141 5.72 8.65 15.36
CA GLN A 141 6.12 9.57 16.41
C GLN A 141 4.90 10.32 16.90
N LEU A 142 4.62 10.24 18.21
CA LEU A 142 3.47 10.91 18.80
C LEU A 142 3.70 12.42 18.88
N TYR A 143 2.62 13.18 18.67
CA TYR A 143 2.59 14.63 18.91
C TYR A 143 1.22 15.07 19.38
N GLU A 144 1.14 16.23 20.05
CA GLU A 144 -0.09 16.80 20.56
C GLU A 144 -0.58 17.96 19.69
N LYS A 145 -1.90 17.97 19.46
CA LYS A 145 -2.60 19.05 18.78
C LYS A 145 -4.04 19.15 19.28
N GLY A 146 -4.45 20.35 19.73
CA GLY A 146 -5.83 20.59 20.16
C GLY A 146 -6.31 19.72 21.32
N GLY A 147 -5.41 19.29 22.21
CA GLY A 147 -5.74 18.42 23.34
C GLY A 147 -5.85 16.93 23.01
N PHE A 148 -5.46 16.53 21.80
CA PHE A 148 -5.41 15.13 21.36
C PHE A 148 -3.99 14.72 21.01
N THR A 149 -3.71 13.42 21.15
CA THR A 149 -2.47 12.80 20.68
C THR A 149 -2.69 12.26 19.27
N PHE A 150 -1.74 12.51 18.39
CA PHE A 150 -1.74 12.06 17.01
C PHE A 150 -0.50 11.20 16.69
N ASP A 151 -0.63 10.33 15.71
CA ASP A 151 0.49 9.58 15.11
C ASP A 151 1.03 10.36 13.90
N ASN A 152 2.31 10.75 13.96
CA ASN A 152 3.05 11.16 12.78
C ASN A 152 3.82 9.98 12.25
N ILE A 153 3.44 9.49 11.07
CA ILE A 153 4.14 8.37 10.42
C ILE A 153 5.51 8.84 9.96
N THR A 154 6.56 8.15 10.40
CA THR A 154 7.94 8.46 10.02
C THR A 154 8.51 7.45 9.04
N ASN A 155 8.04 6.20 9.08
CA ASN A 155 8.43 5.17 8.13
C ASN A 155 7.34 4.09 8.01
N ILE A 156 7.27 3.47 6.83
CA ILE A 156 6.48 2.28 6.56
C ILE A 156 7.39 1.27 5.86
N ASN A 157 7.37 0.03 6.33
CA ASN A 157 8.01 -1.09 5.67
C ASN A 157 6.95 -2.14 5.35
N VAL A 158 6.98 -2.68 4.14
CA VAL A 158 6.07 -3.74 3.73
C VAL A 158 6.80 -4.98 3.25
N ASP A 159 6.21 -6.13 3.52
CA ASP A 159 6.52 -7.38 2.84
C ASP A 159 5.26 -7.90 2.16
N LEU A 160 5.42 -8.36 0.92
CA LEU A 160 4.32 -8.76 0.04
C LEU A 160 4.49 -10.25 -0.30
N ASN A 161 3.45 -11.02 -0.05
CA ASN A 161 3.38 -12.41 -0.47
C ASN A 161 2.07 -12.68 -1.23
N MET A 162 2.14 -13.40 -2.34
CA MET A 162 1.00 -13.65 -3.20
C MET A 162 1.10 -15.03 -3.86
N THR A 163 -0.06 -15.61 -4.18
CA THR A 163 -0.09 -16.95 -4.77
C THR A 163 -0.02 -16.95 -6.28
N ARG A 164 -0.49 -15.87 -6.91
CA ARG A 164 -0.50 -15.74 -8.37
C ARG A 164 -0.48 -14.28 -8.80
N VAL A 165 0.28 -14.01 -9.87
CA VAL A 165 0.22 -12.76 -10.62
C VAL A 165 -0.10 -13.07 -12.07
N ARG A 166 -1.01 -12.31 -12.66
CA ARG A 166 -1.31 -12.32 -14.10
C ARG A 166 -1.15 -10.89 -14.62
N THR A 167 -0.49 -10.78 -15.74
CA THR A 167 -0.33 -9.49 -16.42
C THR A 167 -0.61 -9.62 -17.92
N HIS A 168 -1.02 -8.51 -18.51
CA HIS A 168 -1.10 -8.40 -19.95
C HIS A 168 -0.78 -6.98 -20.38
N LEU A 169 0.17 -6.88 -21.30
CA LEU A 169 0.60 -5.62 -21.89
C LEU A 169 0.22 -5.63 -23.38
N THR A 170 -0.40 -4.55 -23.83
CA THR A 170 -0.70 -4.33 -25.24
C THR A 170 0.36 -3.46 -25.88
N ASN A 171 0.52 -3.59 -27.20
CA ASN A 171 1.45 -2.78 -27.99
C ASN A 171 2.93 -2.88 -27.52
N LEU A 172 3.33 -4.04 -27.01
CA LEU A 172 4.73 -4.37 -26.76
C LEU A 172 5.52 -4.26 -28.08
N PHE A 173 6.78 -3.82 -27.95
CA PHE A 173 7.68 -3.63 -29.09
C PHE A 173 7.11 -2.68 -30.16
N ASN A 174 6.25 -1.72 -29.69
CA ASN A 174 5.56 -0.73 -30.54
C ASN A 174 4.68 -1.40 -31.62
N GLY A 175 4.10 -2.56 -31.29
CA GLY A 175 3.20 -3.30 -32.20
C GLY A 175 3.90 -4.00 -33.35
N ALA A 176 5.20 -4.22 -33.30
CA ALA A 176 5.96 -4.82 -34.39
C ALA A 176 5.50 -6.24 -34.76
N SER A 177 5.03 -7.05 -33.77
CA SER A 177 4.49 -8.39 -34.00
C SER A 177 3.52 -8.78 -32.87
N LYS A 178 2.30 -9.11 -33.23
CA LYS A 178 1.29 -9.62 -32.28
C LYS A 178 1.70 -10.98 -31.70
N GLU A 179 2.29 -11.84 -32.49
CA GLU A 179 2.76 -13.16 -32.05
C GLU A 179 3.85 -13.05 -30.99
N VAL A 180 4.79 -12.11 -31.17
CA VAL A 180 5.85 -11.83 -30.19
C VAL A 180 5.26 -11.24 -28.91
N GLU A 181 4.31 -10.32 -29.03
CA GLU A 181 3.59 -9.74 -27.89
C GLU A 181 2.88 -10.82 -27.07
N ASP A 182 2.09 -11.68 -27.73
CA ASP A 182 1.34 -12.75 -27.06
C ASP A 182 2.28 -13.78 -26.41
N SER A 183 3.37 -14.14 -27.07
CA SER A 183 4.39 -15.04 -26.54
C SER A 183 5.09 -14.43 -25.33
N THR A 184 5.39 -13.13 -25.36
CA THR A 184 6.01 -12.40 -24.25
C THR A 184 5.07 -12.32 -23.06
N ASN A 185 3.80 -11.97 -23.27
CA ASN A 185 2.79 -11.95 -22.21
C ASN A 185 2.62 -13.34 -21.58
N LYS A 186 2.59 -14.40 -22.40
CA LYS A 186 2.55 -15.77 -21.89
C LYS A 186 3.77 -16.09 -21.04
N PHE A 187 4.97 -15.73 -21.50
CA PHE A 187 6.21 -15.96 -20.78
C PHE A 187 6.22 -15.25 -19.42
N PHE A 188 5.74 -13.99 -19.34
CA PHE A 188 5.60 -13.26 -18.08
C PHE A 188 4.68 -13.99 -17.11
N ASN A 189 3.54 -14.47 -17.58
CA ASN A 189 2.58 -15.17 -16.74
C ASN A 189 3.08 -16.54 -16.26
N ASP A 190 3.80 -17.27 -17.11
CA ASP A 190 4.37 -18.58 -16.76
C ASP A 190 5.52 -18.45 -15.75
N ASN A 191 6.28 -17.35 -15.81
CA ASN A 191 7.46 -17.10 -14.97
C ASN A 191 7.29 -15.88 -14.02
N TRP A 192 6.07 -15.56 -13.62
CA TRP A 192 5.76 -14.34 -12.88
C TRP A 192 6.58 -14.16 -11.59
N ARG A 193 6.99 -15.26 -10.93
CA ARG A 193 7.79 -15.20 -9.71
C ARG A 193 9.18 -14.61 -9.96
N ASP A 194 9.84 -15.03 -11.01
CA ASP A 194 11.17 -14.54 -11.36
C ASP A 194 11.13 -13.05 -11.71
N PHE A 195 10.07 -12.63 -12.43
CA PHE A 195 9.83 -11.21 -12.73
C PHE A 195 9.50 -10.41 -11.48
N TYR A 196 8.69 -10.95 -10.58
CA TYR A 196 8.39 -10.31 -9.30
C TYR A 196 9.66 -10.12 -8.47
N GLU A 197 10.49 -11.16 -8.30
CA GLU A 197 11.73 -11.06 -7.53
C GLU A 197 12.71 -10.04 -8.15
N ALA A 198 12.82 -10.00 -9.48
CA ALA A 198 13.67 -9.02 -10.17
C ALA A 198 13.22 -7.57 -9.96
N LEU A 199 11.92 -7.34 -9.79
CA LEU A 199 11.30 -6.01 -9.62
C LEU A 199 10.89 -5.72 -8.17
N LYS A 200 11.01 -6.68 -7.25
CA LYS A 200 10.55 -6.57 -5.86
C LYS A 200 11.02 -5.30 -5.16
N PRO A 201 12.30 -4.88 -5.25
CA PRO A 201 12.73 -3.67 -4.55
C PRO A 201 11.94 -2.43 -4.95
N ILE A 202 11.74 -2.20 -6.24
CA ILE A 202 11.02 -1.02 -6.73
C ILE A 202 9.51 -1.12 -6.52
N ILE A 203 8.95 -2.35 -6.55
CA ILE A 203 7.54 -2.57 -6.22
C ILE A 203 7.29 -2.25 -4.76
N VAL A 204 8.13 -2.74 -3.85
CA VAL A 204 8.01 -2.50 -2.41
C VAL A 204 8.14 -1.02 -2.12
N GLU A 205 9.18 -0.35 -2.62
CA GLU A 205 9.38 1.11 -2.45
C GLU A 205 8.17 1.91 -2.93
N THR A 206 7.60 1.54 -4.08
CA THR A 206 6.41 2.22 -4.63
C THR A 206 5.18 2.03 -3.74
N VAL A 207 4.95 0.80 -3.25
CA VAL A 207 3.83 0.50 -2.35
C VAL A 207 3.99 1.22 -1.02
N GLU A 208 5.19 1.25 -0.45
CA GLU A 208 5.51 1.98 0.78
C GLU A 208 5.24 3.48 0.63
N GLY A 209 5.64 4.08 -0.49
CA GLY A 209 5.38 5.49 -0.79
C GLY A 209 3.88 5.81 -0.89
N ILE A 210 3.11 5.00 -1.60
CA ILE A 210 1.65 5.19 -1.72
C ILE A 210 0.97 5.03 -0.35
N LEU A 211 1.35 4.01 0.42
CA LEU A 211 0.81 3.79 1.77
C LEU A 211 1.18 4.93 2.71
N TYR A 212 2.41 5.43 2.63
CA TYR A 212 2.84 6.58 3.43
C TYR A 212 1.98 7.81 3.16
N ASP A 213 1.75 8.15 1.89
CA ASP A 213 0.93 9.30 1.50
C ASP A 213 -0.52 9.19 2.00
N VAL A 214 -1.13 8.01 1.84
CA VAL A 214 -2.51 7.78 2.27
C VAL A 214 -2.61 7.76 3.80
N MET A 215 -1.77 6.97 4.47
CA MET A 215 -1.85 6.78 5.91
C MET A 215 -1.47 8.04 6.68
N SER A 216 -0.46 8.79 6.23
CA SER A 216 -0.11 10.08 6.84
C SER A 216 -1.31 11.03 6.88
N LYS A 217 -2.06 11.13 5.79
CA LYS A 217 -3.29 11.94 5.75
C LYS A 217 -4.35 11.44 6.73
N VAL A 218 -4.57 10.12 6.77
CA VAL A 218 -5.55 9.50 7.68
C VAL A 218 -5.19 9.78 9.13
N PHE A 219 -3.94 9.55 9.52
CA PHE A 219 -3.48 9.70 10.90
C PHE A 219 -3.32 11.17 11.33
N HIS A 220 -3.16 12.11 10.39
CA HIS A 220 -3.25 13.55 10.70
C HIS A 220 -4.68 14.06 10.91
N LEU A 221 -5.69 13.33 10.41
CA LEU A 221 -7.11 13.67 10.58
C LEU A 221 -7.75 12.99 11.78
N ILE A 222 -7.33 11.77 12.10
CA ILE A 222 -7.91 10.96 13.15
C ILE A 222 -6.91 10.83 14.30
N PRO A 223 -7.19 11.41 15.49
CA PRO A 223 -6.32 11.30 16.65
C PRO A 223 -6.06 9.84 17.05
N ALA A 224 -4.83 9.54 17.46
CA ALA A 224 -4.41 8.22 17.92
C ALA A 224 -5.23 7.72 19.13
N ASN A 225 -5.71 8.66 19.99
CA ASN A 225 -6.61 8.34 21.09
C ASN A 225 -7.91 7.64 20.67
N PHE A 226 -8.32 7.73 19.39
CA PHE A 226 -9.53 7.06 18.91
C PHE A 226 -9.27 5.59 18.58
N PHE A 227 -8.02 5.20 18.38
CA PHE A 227 -7.60 3.81 18.19
C PHE A 227 -7.09 3.19 19.50
N VAL A 228 -6.31 3.96 20.27
CA VAL A 228 -5.68 3.54 21.52
C VAL A 228 -6.04 4.57 22.60
N GLU A 229 -7.05 4.25 23.44
CA GLU A 229 -7.62 5.17 24.42
C GLU A 229 -6.59 5.65 25.47
N ASP A 230 -5.74 4.73 25.91
CA ASP A 230 -4.71 4.94 26.94
C ASP A 230 -3.31 5.24 26.35
N ILE A 231 -3.27 5.78 25.11
CA ILE A 231 -2.03 6.24 24.50
C ILE A 231 -1.42 7.39 25.33
N PRO A 232 -0.11 7.35 25.64
CA PRO A 232 0.52 8.43 26.39
C PRO A 232 0.68 9.68 25.55
N THR A 233 0.91 10.81 26.19
CA THR A 233 1.40 12.00 25.50
C THR A 233 2.85 11.83 25.05
N SER A 234 3.28 12.62 24.06
CA SER A 234 4.67 12.62 23.59
C SER A 234 5.65 12.98 24.72
N GLU A 235 5.28 13.90 25.60
CA GLU A 235 6.08 14.26 26.78
C GLU A 235 6.30 13.06 27.70
N LYS A 236 5.24 12.30 27.97
CA LYS A 236 5.34 11.10 28.80
C LYS A 236 6.18 10.01 28.17
N LEU A 237 6.12 9.87 26.85
CA LEU A 237 6.82 8.81 26.11
C LEU A 237 8.29 9.18 25.84
N TYR A 238 8.57 10.43 25.45
CA TYR A 238 9.90 10.85 24.97
C TYR A 238 10.64 11.79 25.96
N GLY A 239 10.02 12.16 27.08
CA GLY A 239 10.58 13.12 28.05
C GLY A 239 10.55 14.58 27.59
N LYS A 240 9.94 14.86 26.44
CA LYS A 240 9.70 16.21 25.91
C LYS A 240 8.43 16.25 25.08
N ALA A 241 7.69 17.36 25.16
CA ALA A 241 6.50 17.55 24.34
C ALA A 241 6.88 17.76 22.84
N ASN A 242 6.17 17.07 21.95
CA ASN A 242 6.15 17.37 20.53
C ASN A 242 4.80 18.02 20.23
N THR A 243 4.81 19.26 19.76
CA THR A 243 3.58 19.97 19.36
C THR A 243 3.66 20.31 17.89
N ALA A 244 2.50 20.26 17.20
CA ALA A 244 2.37 20.67 15.80
C ALA A 244 1.93 22.12 15.69
#